data_c637aab33ce6ca4abc1b6a3a52120824
#
_entry.id   c637aab33ce6ca4abc1b6a3a52120824
#
_cell.length_a   1.000
_cell.length_b   1.000
_cell.length_c   1.000
_cell.angle_alpha   90.00
_cell.angle_beta   90.00
_cell.angle_gamma   90.00
#
_symmetry.space_group_name_H-M   'P 1'
#
loop_
_entity.id
_entity.type
_entity.pdbx_description
1 polymer ?
#
loop_
_entity_poly.entity_id
_entity_poly.type
_entity_poly.pdbx_seq_one_letter_code
_entity_poly.pdbx_strand_id
1 'polypeptide(L)'
;MPKVGVVLSGCGVNDGSEIHEAVITMLELDKANADMVLMAPNIDQLHVINHATGDEMGDSRNVLVESARIARGNIKDIAEIKSGDLDALIFPGGFGVAKNLSDYAMAGAECSINPDVQRLSKEIHNDGKPIGVICIAPAMMAQILGEETELTIGYDDQTANDINTMGAKHITCPVEDIVIDDDKKVVSTPAYMEANSIKEAAEGIQKLVEQVLKMAK
;
A
#
# COMPACT_ATOMS: atom_id res chain seq x y z
N MET A 1 -9.17 16.57 -12.99
CA MET A 1 -7.93 15.88 -12.58
C MET A 1 -8.36 14.69 -11.74
N PRO A 2 -7.75 13.51 -11.88
CA PRO A 2 -8.14 12.36 -11.05
C PRO A 2 -7.81 12.63 -9.58
N LYS A 3 -8.71 12.19 -8.71
CA LYS A 3 -8.57 12.27 -7.26
C LYS A 3 -8.12 10.92 -6.72
N VAL A 4 -6.89 10.84 -6.24
CA VAL A 4 -6.24 9.60 -5.82
C VAL A 4 -6.13 9.53 -4.30
N GLY A 5 -6.69 8.48 -3.72
CA GLY A 5 -6.49 8.15 -2.32
C GLY A 5 -5.12 7.52 -2.11
N VAL A 6 -4.36 7.96 -1.11
CA VAL A 6 -3.12 7.32 -0.67
C VAL A 6 -3.30 6.88 0.78
N VAL A 7 -3.28 5.58 1.01
CA VAL A 7 -3.48 5.00 2.35
C VAL A 7 -2.14 4.79 3.03
N LEU A 8 -1.90 5.54 4.09
CA LEU A 8 -0.72 5.43 4.94
C LEU A 8 -0.99 4.52 6.15
N SER A 9 0.08 4.01 6.74
CA SER A 9 0.01 3.01 7.81
C SER A 9 0.84 3.35 9.04
N GLY A 10 1.21 4.62 9.20
CA GLY A 10 2.17 5.13 10.18
C GLY A 10 3.33 5.84 9.48
N CYS A 11 4.47 6.02 10.18
CA CYS A 11 5.63 6.76 9.66
C CYS A 11 6.93 6.05 10.06
N GLY A 12 7.45 5.18 9.18
CA GLY A 12 8.67 4.43 9.37
C GLY A 12 8.54 2.98 8.91
N VAL A 13 9.55 2.45 8.21
CA VAL A 13 9.47 1.14 7.55
C VAL A 13 9.16 -0.02 8.49
N ASN A 14 9.66 -0.01 9.73
CA ASN A 14 9.54 -1.15 10.65
C ASN A 14 8.18 -1.23 11.38
N ASP A 15 7.43 -0.13 11.45
CA ASP A 15 6.18 -0.03 12.23
C ASP A 15 5.09 0.82 11.56
N GLY A 16 5.36 1.34 10.37
CA GLY A 16 4.45 2.22 9.64
C GLY A 16 4.67 2.15 8.13
N SER A 17 4.33 3.24 7.43
CA SER A 17 4.62 3.38 6.00
C SER A 17 6.13 3.45 5.75
N GLU A 18 6.59 2.81 4.68
CA GLU A 18 7.92 3.09 4.14
C GLU A 18 7.93 4.53 3.60
N ILE A 19 8.82 5.37 4.17
CA ILE A 19 8.76 6.82 3.95
C ILE A 19 9.12 7.18 2.52
N HIS A 20 10.14 6.54 1.94
CA HIS A 20 10.53 6.80 0.55
C HIS A 20 9.43 6.41 -0.43
N GLU A 21 8.82 5.25 -0.27
CA GLU A 21 7.74 4.79 -1.13
C GLU A 21 6.53 5.74 -1.06
N ALA A 22 6.15 6.16 0.15
CA ALA A 22 5.06 7.10 0.35
C ALA A 22 5.36 8.46 -0.30
N VAL A 23 6.57 9.00 -0.09
CA VAL A 23 6.97 10.31 -0.65
C VAL A 23 7.13 10.27 -2.16
N ILE A 24 7.71 9.19 -2.73
CA ILE A 24 7.84 9.03 -4.17
C ILE A 24 6.45 8.90 -4.82
N THR A 25 5.55 8.11 -4.24
CA THR A 25 4.15 8.01 -4.70
C THR A 25 3.49 9.38 -4.75
N MET A 26 3.59 10.16 -3.65
CA MET A 26 3.05 11.51 -3.59
C MET A 26 3.70 12.45 -4.61
N LEU A 27 5.02 12.36 -4.80
CA LEU A 27 5.77 13.16 -5.77
C LEU A 27 5.29 12.88 -7.21
N GLU A 28 5.12 11.61 -7.59
CA GLU A 28 4.69 11.26 -8.93
C GLU A 28 3.23 11.66 -9.19
N LEU A 29 2.36 11.59 -8.18
CA LEU A 29 0.99 12.12 -8.24
C LEU A 29 0.98 13.64 -8.41
N ASP A 30 1.82 14.36 -7.67
CA ASP A 30 1.94 15.83 -7.75
C ASP A 30 2.48 16.29 -9.13
N LYS A 31 3.53 15.62 -9.65
CA LYS A 31 4.03 15.86 -11.01
C LYS A 31 2.95 15.68 -12.09
N ALA A 32 2.04 14.73 -11.88
CA ALA A 32 0.92 14.48 -12.78
C ALA A 32 -0.27 15.45 -12.57
N ASN A 33 -0.18 16.37 -11.62
CA ASN A 33 -1.25 17.27 -11.18
C ASN A 33 -2.52 16.52 -10.73
N ALA A 34 -2.38 15.34 -10.10
CA ALA A 34 -3.49 14.63 -9.51
C ALA A 34 -3.86 15.25 -8.14
N ASP A 35 -5.16 15.26 -7.82
CA ASP A 35 -5.61 15.61 -6.48
C ASP A 35 -5.35 14.44 -5.53
N MET A 36 -4.61 14.67 -4.44
CA MET A 36 -4.30 13.65 -3.45
C MET A 36 -5.22 13.73 -2.23
N VAL A 37 -5.78 12.60 -1.82
CA VAL A 37 -6.48 12.44 -0.55
C VAL A 37 -5.67 11.47 0.30
N LEU A 38 -4.87 12.02 1.21
CA LEU A 38 -4.08 11.21 2.14
C LEU A 38 -4.96 10.75 3.29
N MET A 39 -4.87 9.48 3.66
CA MET A 39 -5.67 8.87 4.70
C MET A 39 -4.95 7.77 5.45
N ALA A 40 -5.39 7.48 6.66
CA ALA A 40 -4.92 6.37 7.47
C ALA A 40 -6.01 5.95 8.48
N PRO A 41 -6.01 4.72 8.99
CA PRO A 41 -6.91 4.34 10.08
C PRO A 41 -6.53 5.03 11.39
N ASN A 42 -7.54 5.43 12.15
CA ASN A 42 -7.37 6.05 13.47
C ASN A 42 -7.34 4.97 14.57
N ILE A 43 -6.25 4.23 14.61
CA ILE A 43 -6.00 3.11 15.53
C ILE A 43 -4.61 3.21 16.14
N ASP A 44 -4.36 2.48 17.21
CA ASP A 44 -3.00 2.33 17.75
C ASP A 44 -2.15 1.44 16.84
N GLN A 45 -0.85 1.76 16.73
CA GLN A 45 0.13 0.89 16.07
C GLN A 45 0.30 -0.41 16.86
N LEU A 46 0.48 -1.53 16.16
CA LEU A 46 0.81 -2.80 16.79
C LEU A 46 2.13 -2.74 17.56
N HIS A 47 3.14 -2.15 16.94
CA HIS A 47 4.47 -1.97 17.51
C HIS A 47 4.94 -0.53 17.34
N VAL A 48 5.84 -0.09 18.21
CA VAL A 48 6.63 1.14 18.06
C VAL A 48 8.09 0.72 18.07
N ILE A 49 8.80 0.95 16.96
CA ILE A 49 10.15 0.44 16.75
C ILE A 49 11.17 1.61 16.74
N ASN A 50 12.25 1.44 17.47
CA ASN A 50 13.42 2.30 17.32
C ASN A 50 14.14 1.91 16.01
N HIS A 51 13.98 2.70 14.98
CA HIS A 51 14.55 2.41 13.65
C HIS A 51 16.09 2.40 13.61
N ALA A 52 16.77 2.98 14.59
CA ALA A 52 18.24 2.95 14.67
C ALA A 52 18.78 1.63 15.23
N THR A 53 18.01 0.94 16.10
CA THR A 53 18.43 -0.30 16.75
C THR A 53 17.63 -1.52 16.33
N GLY A 54 16.41 -1.33 15.81
CA GLY A 54 15.46 -2.38 15.52
C GLY A 54 14.65 -2.87 16.72
N ASP A 55 14.91 -2.31 17.91
CA ASP A 55 14.25 -2.74 19.15
C ASP A 55 12.84 -2.17 19.26
N GLU A 56 11.94 -2.95 19.84
CA GLU A 56 10.62 -2.49 20.23
C GLU A 56 10.72 -1.52 21.41
N MET A 57 10.02 -0.40 21.29
CA MET A 57 9.88 0.61 22.36
C MET A 57 8.59 0.36 23.14
N GLY A 58 8.60 0.70 24.43
CA GLY A 58 7.42 0.57 25.28
C GLY A 58 6.37 1.67 25.10
N ASP A 59 6.45 2.47 24.05
CA ASP A 59 5.55 3.57 23.74
C ASP A 59 4.28 3.04 23.01
N SER A 60 3.20 3.82 23.06
CA SER A 60 2.04 3.66 22.17
C SER A 60 1.98 4.85 21.21
N ARG A 61 1.72 4.58 19.93
CA ARG A 61 1.53 5.60 18.89
C ARG A 61 0.31 5.29 18.06
N ASN A 62 -0.37 6.34 17.59
CA ASN A 62 -1.54 6.22 16.75
C ASN A 62 -1.15 6.31 15.26
N VAL A 63 -1.67 5.40 14.45
CA VAL A 63 -1.36 5.28 13.02
C VAL A 63 -1.68 6.57 12.25
N LEU A 64 -2.86 7.17 12.47
CA LEU A 64 -3.27 8.40 11.79
C LEU A 64 -2.36 9.58 12.18
N VAL A 65 -2.02 9.69 13.48
CA VAL A 65 -1.14 10.76 13.99
C VAL A 65 0.27 10.63 13.42
N GLU A 66 0.82 9.42 13.36
CA GLU A 66 2.15 9.21 12.78
C GLU A 66 2.13 9.41 11.26
N SER A 67 1.11 8.93 10.56
CA SER A 67 0.92 9.15 9.11
C SER A 67 0.84 10.65 8.76
N ALA A 68 0.27 11.46 9.64
CA ALA A 68 0.18 12.90 9.46
C ALA A 68 1.56 13.59 9.33
N ARG A 69 2.64 12.97 9.81
CA ARG A 69 4.03 13.47 9.62
C ARG A 69 4.42 13.47 8.15
N ILE A 70 4.12 12.38 7.42
CA ILE A 70 4.35 12.26 5.97
C ILE A 70 3.41 13.23 5.22
N ALA A 71 2.15 13.28 5.63
CA ALA A 71 1.10 14.10 5.01
C ALA A 71 1.19 15.61 5.36
N ARG A 72 2.15 16.02 6.20
CA ARG A 72 2.30 17.40 6.70
C ARG A 72 1.01 17.95 7.32
N GLY A 73 0.29 17.07 8.05
CA GLY A 73 -0.95 17.37 8.75
C GLY A 73 -2.21 17.32 7.88
N ASN A 74 -2.10 17.23 6.56
CA ASN A 74 -3.25 17.15 5.66
C ASN A 74 -3.64 15.68 5.42
N ILE A 75 -4.32 15.08 6.38
CA ILE A 75 -4.72 13.67 6.36
C ILE A 75 -6.13 13.49 6.94
N LYS A 76 -6.82 12.46 6.49
CA LYS A 76 -8.16 12.10 6.96
C LYS A 76 -8.19 10.71 7.57
N ASP A 77 -9.14 10.48 8.47
CA ASP A 77 -9.46 9.12 8.89
C ASP A 77 -10.08 8.35 7.72
N ILE A 78 -9.54 7.16 7.40
CA ILE A 78 -10.05 6.31 6.31
C ILE A 78 -11.53 5.93 6.51
N ALA A 79 -12.00 5.88 7.76
CA ALA A 79 -13.40 5.61 8.09
C ALA A 79 -14.37 6.66 7.50
N GLU A 80 -13.91 7.90 7.27
CA GLU A 80 -14.71 8.99 6.71
C GLU A 80 -14.76 8.98 5.17
N ILE A 81 -13.91 8.21 4.50
CA ILE A 81 -13.75 8.20 3.04
C ILE A 81 -14.64 7.13 2.41
N LYS A 82 -15.26 7.48 1.28
CA LYS A 82 -16.06 6.58 0.43
C LYS A 82 -15.46 6.48 -0.96
N SER A 83 -15.75 5.40 -1.65
CA SER A 83 -15.26 5.23 -3.03
C SER A 83 -15.70 6.35 -3.96
N GLY A 84 -16.89 6.93 -3.78
CA GLY A 84 -17.38 8.07 -4.55
C GLY A 84 -16.54 9.36 -4.44
N ASP A 85 -15.69 9.44 -3.43
CA ASP A 85 -14.78 10.58 -3.23
C ASP A 85 -13.48 10.47 -4.03
N LEU A 86 -13.21 9.31 -4.63
CA LEU A 86 -11.93 8.97 -5.25
C LEU A 86 -12.11 8.38 -6.66
N ASP A 87 -11.09 8.53 -7.49
CA ASP A 87 -10.97 7.91 -8.81
C ASP A 87 -9.99 6.72 -8.81
N ALA A 88 -9.11 6.64 -7.81
CA ALA A 88 -8.13 5.57 -7.64
C ALA A 88 -7.68 5.46 -6.18
N LEU A 89 -7.04 4.34 -5.83
CA LEU A 89 -6.47 4.11 -4.50
C LEU A 89 -5.04 3.57 -4.63
N ILE A 90 -4.10 4.06 -3.81
CA ILE A 90 -2.71 3.56 -3.78
C ILE A 90 -2.30 3.28 -2.34
N PHE A 91 -1.62 2.14 -2.15
CA PHE A 91 -1.04 1.70 -0.88
C PHE A 91 0.49 1.64 -1.01
N PRO A 92 1.24 2.65 -0.50
CA PRO A 92 2.67 2.49 -0.24
C PRO A 92 2.91 1.35 0.74
N GLY A 93 4.10 0.75 0.69
CA GLY A 93 4.43 -0.35 1.58
C GLY A 93 4.95 0.08 2.96
N GLY A 94 5.83 -0.74 3.51
CA GLY A 94 6.29 -0.69 4.89
C GLY A 94 5.58 -1.72 5.77
N PHE A 95 6.21 -2.10 6.88
CA PHE A 95 5.63 -3.09 7.81
C PHE A 95 4.31 -2.64 8.45
N GLY A 96 3.98 -1.34 8.41
CA GLY A 96 2.67 -0.85 8.84
C GLY A 96 1.51 -1.44 8.04
N VAL A 97 1.70 -1.78 6.77
CA VAL A 97 0.70 -2.52 5.98
C VAL A 97 0.43 -3.88 6.60
N ALA A 98 1.49 -4.60 6.97
CA ALA A 98 1.42 -5.95 7.53
C ALA A 98 1.12 -5.99 9.03
N LYS A 99 1.16 -4.86 9.75
CA LYS A 99 0.99 -4.77 11.20
C LYS A 99 -0.21 -3.92 11.64
N ASN A 100 -0.58 -2.90 10.85
CA ASN A 100 -1.62 -1.92 11.20
C ASN A 100 -2.81 -1.95 10.25
N LEU A 101 -2.58 -2.11 8.93
CA LEU A 101 -3.67 -2.26 7.95
C LEU A 101 -4.17 -3.71 7.87
N SER A 102 -3.35 -4.64 8.29
CA SER A 102 -3.66 -6.06 8.45
C SER A 102 -2.84 -6.62 9.62
N ASP A 103 -3.05 -7.88 9.96
CA ASP A 103 -2.19 -8.64 10.88
C ASP A 103 -1.29 -9.66 10.14
N TYR A 104 -1.03 -9.43 8.85
CA TYR A 104 -0.25 -10.31 7.98
C TYR A 104 1.12 -10.67 8.57
N ALA A 105 1.81 -9.72 9.21
CA ALA A 105 3.11 -9.99 9.83
C ALA A 105 3.06 -11.06 10.93
N MET A 106 1.89 -11.31 11.53
CA MET A 106 1.67 -12.28 12.61
C MET A 106 0.97 -13.55 12.12
N ALA A 107 0.03 -13.42 11.18
CA ALA A 107 -0.87 -14.49 10.75
C ALA A 107 -0.57 -15.05 9.35
N GLY A 108 0.33 -14.41 8.57
CA GLY A 108 0.64 -14.86 7.20
C GLY A 108 -0.61 -14.91 6.32
N ALA A 109 -0.77 -15.99 5.58
CA ALA A 109 -1.90 -16.18 4.67
C ALA A 109 -3.29 -16.26 5.36
N GLU A 110 -3.35 -16.46 6.67
CA GLU A 110 -4.60 -16.47 7.45
C GLU A 110 -4.96 -15.08 8.02
N CYS A 111 -4.33 -14.02 7.51
CA CYS A 111 -4.46 -12.70 8.07
C CYS A 111 -5.87 -12.11 7.94
N SER A 112 -6.16 -11.21 8.88
CA SER A 112 -7.33 -10.34 8.88
C SER A 112 -6.95 -8.94 8.43
N ILE A 113 -7.88 -8.23 7.82
CA ILE A 113 -7.67 -6.87 7.32
C ILE A 113 -8.44 -5.88 8.20
N ASN A 114 -7.85 -4.70 8.44
CA ASN A 114 -8.57 -3.60 9.07
C ASN A 114 -9.91 -3.35 8.35
N PRO A 115 -11.04 -3.29 9.08
CA PRO A 115 -12.37 -3.24 8.44
C PRO A 115 -12.58 -2.07 7.48
N ASP A 116 -12.04 -0.89 7.79
CA ASP A 116 -12.20 0.29 6.92
C ASP A 116 -11.30 0.22 5.69
N VAL A 117 -10.10 -0.35 5.82
CA VAL A 117 -9.21 -0.64 4.69
C VAL A 117 -9.87 -1.65 3.75
N GLN A 118 -10.42 -2.74 4.28
CA GLN A 118 -11.12 -3.76 3.51
C GLN A 118 -12.36 -3.18 2.81
N ARG A 119 -13.16 -2.43 3.54
CA ARG A 119 -14.37 -1.77 3.02
C ARG A 119 -14.03 -0.88 1.83
N LEU A 120 -13.13 0.10 2.03
CA LEU A 120 -12.79 1.05 0.98
C LEU A 120 -12.16 0.38 -0.24
N SER A 121 -11.26 -0.58 -0.04
CA SER A 121 -10.64 -1.32 -1.14
C SER A 121 -11.67 -2.08 -1.97
N LYS A 122 -12.62 -2.76 -1.33
CA LYS A 122 -13.72 -3.47 -2.01
C LYS A 122 -14.66 -2.51 -2.72
N GLU A 123 -14.99 -1.37 -2.12
CA GLU A 123 -15.82 -0.34 -2.77
C GLU A 123 -15.15 0.19 -4.04
N ILE A 124 -13.87 0.56 -3.98
CA ILE A 124 -13.07 1.04 -5.13
C ILE A 124 -13.04 -0.02 -6.24
N HIS A 125 -12.73 -1.27 -5.89
CA HIS A 125 -12.70 -2.38 -6.83
C HIS A 125 -14.07 -2.61 -7.49
N ASN A 126 -15.15 -2.66 -6.70
CA ASN A 126 -16.52 -2.88 -7.20
C ASN A 126 -17.00 -1.74 -8.12
N ASP A 127 -16.52 -0.52 -7.90
CA ASP A 127 -16.77 0.64 -8.76
C ASP A 127 -15.92 0.62 -10.05
N GLY A 128 -15.09 -0.42 -10.25
CA GLY A 128 -14.22 -0.56 -11.42
C GLY A 128 -13.09 0.47 -11.46
N LYS A 129 -12.66 1.00 -10.32
CA LYS A 129 -11.58 1.98 -10.19
C LYS A 129 -10.25 1.29 -9.89
N PRO A 130 -9.11 1.83 -10.36
CA PRO A 130 -7.82 1.20 -10.20
C PRO A 130 -7.28 1.28 -8.76
N ILE A 131 -6.53 0.23 -8.40
CA ILE A 131 -5.79 0.13 -7.14
C ILE A 131 -4.32 -0.12 -7.43
N GLY A 132 -3.44 0.70 -6.85
CA GLY A 132 -1.98 0.51 -6.85
C GLY A 132 -1.51 -0.05 -5.51
N VAL A 133 -0.63 -1.06 -5.53
CA VAL A 133 -0.07 -1.69 -4.33
C VAL A 133 1.45 -1.85 -4.46
N ILE A 134 2.20 -1.44 -3.45
CA ILE A 134 3.65 -1.30 -3.49
C ILE A 134 4.29 -2.14 -2.38
N CYS A 135 5.43 -2.77 -2.67
CA CYS A 135 6.26 -3.50 -1.72
C CYS A 135 5.52 -4.71 -1.12
N ILE A 136 5.17 -4.67 0.18
CA ILE A 136 4.43 -5.73 0.88
C ILE A 136 2.89 -5.60 0.73
N ALA A 137 2.39 -4.45 0.27
CA ALA A 137 0.95 -4.22 0.16
C ALA A 137 0.20 -5.21 -0.76
N PRO A 138 0.81 -5.80 -1.80
CA PRO A 138 0.19 -6.88 -2.58
C PRO A 138 -0.24 -8.09 -1.74
N ALA A 139 0.49 -8.45 -0.66
CA ALA A 139 0.08 -9.54 0.22
C ALA A 139 -1.25 -9.23 0.94
N MET A 140 -1.41 -8.00 1.44
CA MET A 140 -2.69 -7.55 2.00
C MET A 140 -3.80 -7.54 0.93
N MET A 141 -3.51 -7.10 -0.29
CA MET A 141 -4.49 -7.02 -1.38
C MET A 141 -4.93 -8.41 -1.86
N ALA A 142 -4.04 -9.41 -1.81
CA ALA A 142 -4.39 -10.80 -2.08
C ALA A 142 -5.50 -11.31 -1.14
N GLN A 143 -5.41 -10.98 0.15
CA GLN A 143 -6.45 -11.33 1.13
C GLN A 143 -7.77 -10.58 0.90
N ILE A 144 -7.72 -9.36 0.37
CA ILE A 144 -8.93 -8.55 0.13
C ILE A 144 -9.68 -9.01 -1.11
N LEU A 145 -8.96 -9.27 -2.22
CA LEU A 145 -9.55 -9.52 -3.54
C LEU A 145 -9.51 -11.01 -3.92
N GLY A 146 -8.40 -11.72 -3.66
CA GLY A 146 -8.24 -13.12 -4.08
C GLY A 146 -8.52 -13.32 -5.57
N GLU A 147 -9.34 -14.33 -5.89
CA GLU A 147 -9.94 -14.54 -7.21
C GLU A 147 -8.97 -14.44 -8.41
N GLU A 148 -7.79 -15.08 -8.28
CA GLU A 148 -6.74 -15.09 -9.32
C GLU A 148 -6.19 -13.69 -9.67
N THR A 149 -6.37 -12.66 -8.80
CA THR A 149 -5.81 -11.32 -9.02
C THR A 149 -4.29 -11.40 -9.21
N GLU A 150 -3.77 -10.89 -10.32
CA GLU A 150 -2.33 -10.91 -10.63
C GLU A 150 -1.60 -9.83 -9.84
N LEU A 151 -0.64 -10.25 -9.01
CA LEU A 151 0.11 -9.39 -8.08
C LEU A 151 1.59 -9.74 -8.05
N THR A 152 2.44 -8.78 -7.72
CA THR A 152 3.86 -9.02 -7.46
C THR A 152 4.34 -8.40 -6.17
N ILE A 153 5.30 -9.08 -5.52
CA ILE A 153 6.16 -8.55 -4.47
C ILE A 153 7.65 -8.70 -4.85
N GLY A 154 7.95 -9.05 -6.10
CA GLY A 154 9.31 -9.37 -6.55
C GLY A 154 9.59 -10.87 -6.55
N TYR A 155 10.59 -11.29 -5.78
CA TYR A 155 11.15 -12.65 -5.82
C TYR A 155 11.06 -13.41 -4.49
N ASP A 156 10.49 -12.85 -3.42
CA ASP A 156 10.39 -13.54 -2.13
C ASP A 156 9.42 -14.71 -2.20
N ASP A 157 9.98 -15.93 -2.16
CA ASP A 157 9.22 -17.18 -2.32
C ASP A 157 8.15 -17.37 -1.25
N GLN A 158 8.41 -16.96 0.00
CA GLN A 158 7.46 -17.16 1.09
C GLN A 158 6.23 -16.27 0.90
N THR A 159 6.43 -14.98 0.68
CA THR A 159 5.33 -14.04 0.44
C THR A 159 4.58 -14.37 -0.84
N ALA A 160 5.27 -14.83 -1.89
CA ALA A 160 4.66 -15.32 -3.13
C ALA A 160 3.73 -16.52 -2.89
N ASN A 161 4.16 -17.47 -2.06
CA ASN A 161 3.35 -18.63 -1.66
C ASN A 161 2.13 -18.21 -0.83
N ASP A 162 2.27 -17.24 0.06
CA ASP A 162 1.16 -16.70 0.84
C ASP A 162 0.12 -16.04 -0.07
N ILE A 163 0.55 -15.22 -1.04
CA ILE A 163 -0.30 -14.60 -2.06
C ILE A 163 -1.12 -15.65 -2.82
N ASN A 164 -0.45 -16.72 -3.28
CA ASN A 164 -1.12 -17.82 -3.97
C ASN A 164 -2.08 -18.59 -3.05
N THR A 165 -1.74 -18.77 -1.78
CA THR A 165 -2.59 -19.44 -0.78
C THR A 165 -3.85 -18.63 -0.50
N MET A 166 -3.78 -17.31 -0.51
CA MET A 166 -4.91 -16.40 -0.38
C MET A 166 -5.80 -16.31 -1.64
N GLY A 167 -5.49 -17.09 -2.68
CA GLY A 167 -6.29 -17.19 -3.90
C GLY A 167 -5.99 -16.15 -4.98
N ALA A 168 -4.96 -15.34 -4.81
CA ALA A 168 -4.42 -14.48 -5.85
C ALA A 168 -3.34 -15.23 -6.65
N LYS A 169 -2.76 -14.59 -7.65
CA LYS A 169 -1.72 -15.16 -8.49
C LYS A 169 -0.47 -14.28 -8.44
N HIS A 170 0.58 -14.77 -7.80
CA HIS A 170 1.86 -14.07 -7.80
C HIS A 170 2.56 -14.16 -9.15
N ILE A 171 3.03 -13.02 -9.65
CA ILE A 171 3.83 -12.89 -10.87
C ILE A 171 5.20 -12.31 -10.49
N THR A 172 6.27 -13.02 -10.81
CA THR A 172 7.63 -12.53 -10.60
C THR A 172 7.89 -11.27 -11.43
N CYS A 173 8.49 -10.25 -10.83
CA CYS A 173 8.71 -8.96 -11.46
C CYS A 173 9.99 -8.31 -10.94
N PRO A 174 10.84 -7.75 -11.81
CA PRO A 174 12.03 -6.99 -11.38
C PRO A 174 11.63 -5.65 -10.73
N VAL A 175 12.56 -5.08 -9.97
CA VAL A 175 12.32 -3.88 -9.16
C VAL A 175 11.88 -2.65 -9.95
N GLU A 176 12.40 -2.51 -11.16
CA GLU A 176 12.11 -1.38 -12.06
C GLU A 176 10.79 -1.52 -12.83
N ASP A 177 10.04 -2.61 -12.60
CA ASP A 177 8.84 -2.89 -13.39
C ASP A 177 7.58 -3.05 -12.54
N ILE A 178 6.47 -3.31 -13.21
CA ILE A 178 5.12 -3.43 -12.63
C ILE A 178 4.41 -4.67 -13.17
N VAL A 179 3.50 -5.22 -12.38
CA VAL A 179 2.51 -6.19 -12.84
C VAL A 179 1.16 -5.49 -12.92
N ILE A 180 0.43 -5.72 -14.00
CA ILE A 180 -0.87 -5.12 -14.30
C ILE A 180 -1.90 -6.22 -14.44
N ASP A 181 -2.88 -6.23 -13.59
CA ASP A 181 -4.13 -6.97 -13.79
C ASP A 181 -5.15 -6.01 -14.41
N ASP A 182 -5.32 -6.08 -15.72
CA ASP A 182 -6.22 -5.19 -16.47
C ASP A 182 -7.70 -5.47 -16.15
N ASP A 183 -8.05 -6.74 -15.90
CA ASP A 183 -9.43 -7.14 -15.60
C ASP A 183 -9.89 -6.67 -14.23
N LYS A 184 -8.99 -6.80 -13.23
CA LYS A 184 -9.25 -6.35 -11.84
C LYS A 184 -8.86 -4.89 -11.62
N LYS A 185 -8.16 -4.27 -12.58
CA LYS A 185 -7.57 -2.92 -12.48
C LYS A 185 -6.65 -2.75 -11.27
N VAL A 186 -5.81 -3.74 -11.04
CA VAL A 186 -4.80 -3.70 -9.98
C VAL A 186 -3.42 -3.58 -10.59
N VAL A 187 -2.59 -2.70 -10.03
CA VAL A 187 -1.20 -2.50 -10.45
C VAL A 187 -0.30 -2.70 -9.24
N SER A 188 0.75 -3.51 -9.38
CA SER A 188 1.69 -3.77 -8.29
C SER A 188 3.15 -3.61 -8.73
N THR A 189 4.03 -3.26 -7.79
CA THR A 189 5.48 -3.13 -7.98
C THR A 189 6.23 -3.56 -6.72
N PRO A 190 7.42 -4.21 -6.86
CA PRO A 190 8.18 -4.71 -5.73
C PRO A 190 8.76 -3.63 -4.81
N ALA A 191 9.22 -2.50 -5.37
CA ALA A 191 9.91 -1.45 -4.62
C ALA A 191 10.94 -2.03 -3.62
N TYR A 192 10.90 -1.68 -2.33
CA TYR A 192 11.89 -2.15 -1.35
C TYR A 192 11.79 -3.63 -0.94
N MET A 193 10.90 -4.41 -1.52
CA MET A 193 11.07 -5.88 -1.46
C MET A 193 12.35 -6.32 -2.21
N GLU A 194 12.76 -5.56 -3.25
CA GLU A 194 13.91 -5.87 -4.12
C GLU A 194 14.92 -4.72 -4.23
N ALA A 195 14.51 -3.47 -4.03
CA ALA A 195 15.34 -2.29 -4.25
C ALA A 195 16.51 -2.19 -3.27
N ASN A 196 17.69 -1.89 -3.78
CA ASN A 196 18.90 -1.59 -2.99
C ASN A 196 19.14 -0.08 -2.85
N SER A 197 18.35 0.75 -3.51
CA SER A 197 18.47 2.19 -3.48
C SER A 197 17.12 2.89 -3.68
N ILE A 198 17.05 4.16 -3.26
CA ILE A 198 15.87 5.02 -3.50
C ILE A 198 15.57 5.12 -5.00
N LYS A 199 16.61 5.20 -5.83
CA LYS A 199 16.47 5.31 -7.28
C LYS A 199 15.78 4.08 -7.87
N GLU A 200 16.21 2.87 -7.49
CA GLU A 200 15.62 1.63 -7.96
C GLU A 200 14.14 1.51 -7.55
N ALA A 201 13.83 1.82 -6.28
CA ALA A 201 12.44 1.85 -5.82
C ALA A 201 11.58 2.85 -6.60
N ALA A 202 12.15 4.02 -6.94
CA ALA A 202 11.43 5.08 -7.64
C ALA A 202 11.03 4.69 -9.08
N GLU A 203 11.82 3.87 -9.77
CA GLU A 203 11.55 3.48 -11.16
C GLU A 203 10.24 2.68 -11.29
N GLY A 204 10.04 1.67 -10.43
CA GLY A 204 8.79 0.90 -10.40
C GLY A 204 7.60 1.70 -9.90
N ILE A 205 7.79 2.53 -8.85
CA ILE A 205 6.72 3.37 -8.28
C ILE A 205 6.23 4.39 -9.31
N GLN A 206 7.14 5.01 -10.07
CA GLN A 206 6.75 5.94 -11.14
C GLN A 206 5.85 5.26 -12.17
N LYS A 207 6.24 4.08 -12.67
CA LYS A 207 5.44 3.31 -13.63
C LYS A 207 4.08 2.92 -13.06
N LEU A 208 4.03 2.52 -11.79
CA LEU A 208 2.77 2.19 -11.11
C LEU A 208 1.83 3.40 -11.08
N VAL A 209 2.32 4.57 -10.63
CA VAL A 209 1.49 5.79 -10.56
C VAL A 209 1.00 6.20 -11.95
N GLU A 210 1.87 6.19 -12.96
CA GLU A 210 1.49 6.49 -14.35
C GLU A 210 0.38 5.54 -14.86
N GLN A 211 0.50 4.23 -14.58
CA GLN A 211 -0.49 3.24 -15.00
C GLN A 211 -1.81 3.37 -14.25
N VAL A 212 -1.78 3.59 -12.93
CA VAL A 212 -2.99 3.84 -12.14
C VAL A 212 -3.73 5.09 -12.66
N LEU A 213 -3.02 6.18 -12.92
CA LEU A 213 -3.62 7.40 -13.47
C LEU A 213 -4.17 7.22 -14.88
N LYS A 214 -3.58 6.35 -15.69
CA LYS A 214 -4.10 5.99 -17.01
C LYS A 214 -5.41 5.21 -16.92
N MET A 215 -5.54 4.33 -15.93
CA MET A 215 -6.75 3.53 -15.69
C MET A 215 -7.88 4.32 -15.02
N ALA A 216 -7.56 5.40 -14.30
CA ALA A 216 -8.51 6.26 -13.59
C ALA A 216 -9.27 7.28 -14.48
N LYS A 217 -9.03 7.23 -15.80
CA LYS A 217 -9.61 8.19 -16.78
C LYS A 217 -10.96 7.72 -17.32
#